data_5676c18f80e9002db1826cf214a257c5
#
_entry.id   5676c18f80e9002db1826cf214a257c5
#
_cell.length_a   1.000
_cell.length_b   1.000
_cell.length_c   1.000
_cell.angle_alpha   90.00
_cell.angle_beta   90.00
_cell.angle_gamma   90.00
#
_symmetry.space_group_name_H-M   'P 1'
#
loop_
_entity.id
_entity.type
_entity.pdbx_description
1 polymer ?
#
loop_
_entity_poly.entity_id
_entity_poly.type
_entity_poly.pdbx_seq_one_letter_code
_entity_poly.pdbx_strand_id
1 'polypeptide(L)'
;MFSGYLATMLGTHRLTTEDTIFDSEGSLTFRTRGRELRYDHRLIVQAVYDNMARNAFCLYPCEPNFIYPVCNAIGLAGIAAYDRSHQTALAETLLPRFRQAWDTEFLAYSGRPLLLRSSRLGLTLPTLRMATNDAVIAAALRPVLPDIAYRTWEVMRDQAIDLSGDEPKISMAPWERVDPGRYRLTSMTTYATLAAAASAMGDTELCNAMLRVIEEASQPVLHDGAACIPTLSVLTNAAYATARLHRPNPAAADTSSPRLAEVAYPDVLVVKAVSHENQLSLILQPGNSPKPHTKIRFDRLEPGRRYLLTRDTLQQELTANQIGEAVTTIALRQRSRLTLSPAT
;
A
#
# COMPACT_ATOMS: atom_id res chain seq x y z
N MET A 1 0.36 -14.60 8.52
CA MET A 1 0.74 -13.17 8.26
C MET A 1 1.65 -13.04 7.04
N PHE A 2 2.82 -13.70 7.00
CA PHE A 2 3.77 -13.61 5.89
C PHE A 2 3.14 -13.84 4.51
N SER A 3 2.41 -14.95 4.31
CA SER A 3 1.78 -15.27 3.01
C SER A 3 0.77 -14.22 2.56
N GLY A 4 0.02 -13.61 3.50
CA GLY A 4 -0.93 -12.53 3.18
C GLY A 4 -0.22 -11.26 2.68
N TYR A 5 0.84 -10.84 3.37
CA TYR A 5 1.65 -9.70 2.90
C TYR A 5 2.29 -9.98 1.55
N LEU A 6 2.87 -11.18 1.38
CA LEU A 6 3.49 -11.55 0.11
C LEU A 6 2.47 -11.57 -1.02
N ALA A 7 1.29 -12.15 -0.83
CA ALA A 7 0.21 -12.12 -1.81
C ALA A 7 -0.20 -10.69 -2.18
N THR A 8 -0.33 -9.81 -1.18
CA THR A 8 -0.65 -8.39 -1.41
C THR A 8 0.47 -7.68 -2.20
N MET A 9 1.73 -7.92 -1.86
CA MET A 9 2.88 -7.32 -2.55
C MET A 9 2.95 -7.78 -4.01
N LEU A 10 2.81 -9.09 -4.28
CA LEU A 10 2.84 -9.64 -5.63
C LEU A 10 1.66 -9.14 -6.47
N GLY A 11 0.45 -9.14 -5.90
CA GLY A 11 -0.74 -8.61 -6.57
C GLY A 11 -0.61 -7.12 -6.87
N THR A 12 -0.09 -6.33 -5.93
CA THR A 12 0.15 -4.91 -6.15
C THR A 12 1.22 -4.68 -7.22
N HIS A 13 2.33 -5.43 -7.17
CA HIS A 13 3.36 -5.39 -8.21
C HIS A 13 2.77 -5.67 -9.58
N ARG A 14 2.03 -6.77 -9.73
CA ARG A 14 1.38 -7.16 -10.98
C ARG A 14 0.42 -6.08 -11.51
N LEU A 15 -0.39 -5.48 -10.61
CA LEU A 15 -1.35 -4.42 -10.97
C LEU A 15 -0.67 -3.10 -11.39
N THR A 16 0.51 -2.81 -10.83
CA THR A 16 1.18 -1.53 -11.09
C THR A 16 2.18 -1.58 -12.22
N THR A 17 2.85 -2.71 -12.41
CA THR A 17 3.90 -2.88 -13.42
C THR A 17 3.46 -3.68 -14.64
N GLU A 18 2.38 -4.46 -14.52
CA GLU A 18 1.93 -5.47 -15.50
C GLU A 18 2.94 -6.60 -15.73
N ASP A 19 4.00 -6.65 -14.94
CA ASP A 19 5.01 -7.71 -15.00
C ASP A 19 4.45 -9.05 -14.51
N THR A 20 4.65 -10.10 -15.29
CA THR A 20 4.16 -11.46 -15.04
C THR A 20 5.19 -12.41 -14.45
N ILE A 21 6.37 -11.88 -14.05
CA ILE A 21 7.50 -12.72 -13.61
C ILE A 21 7.11 -13.66 -12.47
N PHE A 22 6.21 -13.25 -11.57
CA PHE A 22 5.77 -14.04 -10.43
C PHE A 22 4.57 -14.95 -10.72
N ASP A 23 4.02 -14.92 -11.94
CA ASP A 23 2.94 -15.80 -12.38
C ASP A 23 3.48 -17.13 -12.93
N SER A 24 4.76 -17.16 -13.30
CA SER A 24 5.42 -18.37 -13.80
C SER A 24 5.61 -19.39 -12.68
N GLU A 25 5.38 -20.67 -12.98
CA GLU A 25 5.54 -21.79 -12.03
C GLU A 25 6.94 -21.81 -11.42
N GLY A 26 7.00 -21.84 -10.08
CA GLY A 26 8.25 -21.90 -9.34
C GLY A 26 9.12 -20.63 -9.39
N SER A 27 8.57 -19.52 -9.83
CA SER A 27 9.28 -18.21 -9.94
C SER A 27 9.84 -17.69 -8.61
N LEU A 28 9.28 -18.13 -7.48
CA LEU A 28 9.73 -17.79 -6.14
C LEU A 28 10.36 -18.99 -5.47
N THR A 29 11.64 -18.87 -5.11
CA THR A 29 12.38 -19.95 -4.45
C THR A 29 12.72 -19.56 -3.02
N PHE A 30 12.22 -20.32 -2.06
CA PHE A 30 12.56 -20.18 -0.64
C PHE A 30 13.48 -21.32 -0.21
N ARG A 31 14.58 -20.96 0.45
CA ARG A 31 15.57 -21.95 0.95
C ARG A 31 15.52 -21.98 2.46
N THR A 32 15.28 -23.15 3.03
CA THR A 32 15.28 -23.36 4.48
C THR A 32 15.82 -24.75 4.83
N ARG A 33 16.76 -24.83 5.78
CA ARG A 33 17.32 -26.07 6.33
C ARG A 33 17.67 -27.13 5.26
N GLY A 34 18.32 -26.71 4.17
CA GLY A 34 18.71 -27.59 3.07
C GLY A 34 17.57 -28.02 2.13
N ARG A 35 16.39 -27.45 2.25
CA ARG A 35 15.26 -27.64 1.33
C ARG A 35 15.06 -26.41 0.48
N GLU A 36 14.78 -26.63 -0.78
CA GLU A 36 14.32 -25.61 -1.72
C GLU A 36 12.81 -25.81 -1.93
N LEU A 37 12.05 -24.75 -1.68
CA LEU A 37 10.59 -24.70 -1.85
C LEU A 37 10.28 -23.72 -2.96
N ARG A 38 9.60 -24.18 -3.99
CA ARG A 38 9.23 -23.36 -5.16
C ARG A 38 7.77 -22.99 -5.09
N TYR A 39 7.51 -21.70 -5.26
CA TYR A 39 6.17 -21.11 -5.28
C TYR A 39 6.03 -20.17 -6.47
N ASP A 40 4.82 -19.78 -6.72
CA ASP A 40 4.41 -18.69 -7.59
C ASP A 40 3.29 -17.89 -6.91
N HIS A 41 2.86 -16.81 -7.51
CA HIS A 41 1.81 -15.97 -6.94
C HIS A 41 0.51 -16.78 -6.71
N ARG A 42 0.11 -17.62 -7.68
CA ARG A 42 -1.09 -18.45 -7.59
C ARG A 42 -1.03 -19.42 -6.40
N LEU A 43 0.08 -20.13 -6.20
CA LEU A 43 0.21 -21.09 -5.10
C LEU A 43 0.15 -20.43 -3.73
N ILE A 44 0.73 -19.22 -3.59
CA ILE A 44 0.66 -18.44 -2.34
C ILE A 44 -0.78 -18.02 -2.05
N VAL A 45 -1.47 -17.46 -3.04
CA VAL A 45 -2.87 -17.03 -2.89
C VAL A 45 -3.78 -18.22 -2.61
N GLN A 46 -3.59 -19.34 -3.31
CA GLN A 46 -4.37 -20.56 -3.09
C GLN A 46 -4.22 -21.09 -1.67
N ALA A 47 -2.99 -21.07 -1.13
CA ALA A 47 -2.75 -21.50 0.25
C ALA A 47 -3.48 -20.60 1.28
N VAL A 48 -3.52 -19.27 1.06
CA VAL A 48 -4.27 -18.35 1.91
C VAL A 48 -5.77 -18.59 1.77
N TYR A 49 -6.28 -18.70 0.55
CA TYR A 49 -7.67 -18.99 0.25
C TYR A 49 -8.15 -20.29 0.90
N ASP A 50 -7.43 -21.39 0.71
CA ASP A 50 -7.78 -22.71 1.26
C ASP A 50 -7.83 -22.68 2.80
N ASN A 51 -6.90 -21.96 3.43
CA ASN A 51 -6.92 -21.81 4.88
C ASN A 51 -8.15 -21.03 5.34
N MET A 52 -8.53 -19.96 4.67
CA MET A 52 -9.74 -19.20 4.97
C MET A 52 -11.00 -20.05 4.70
N ALA A 53 -11.10 -20.66 3.54
CA ALA A 53 -12.27 -21.43 3.13
C ALA A 53 -12.57 -22.62 4.07
N ARG A 54 -11.53 -23.31 4.57
CA ARG A 54 -11.67 -24.47 5.46
C ARG A 54 -12.03 -24.12 6.91
N ASN A 55 -11.76 -22.88 7.35
CA ASN A 55 -12.01 -22.50 8.73
C ASN A 55 -13.46 -22.05 8.96
N ALA A 56 -14.00 -22.36 10.14
CA ALA A 56 -15.39 -22.09 10.50
C ALA A 56 -15.76 -20.61 10.37
N PHE A 57 -14.87 -19.71 10.80
CA PHE A 57 -15.07 -18.27 10.77
C PHE A 57 -14.62 -17.61 9.45
N CYS A 58 -14.14 -18.35 8.47
CA CYS A 58 -13.42 -17.77 7.33
C CYS A 58 -12.19 -16.93 7.74
N LEU A 59 -11.79 -16.99 9.00
CA LEU A 59 -10.55 -16.47 9.55
C LEU A 59 -9.82 -17.65 10.22
N TYR A 60 -8.53 -17.78 9.95
CA TYR A 60 -7.74 -18.90 10.43
C TYR A 60 -6.59 -18.45 11.34
N PRO A 61 -6.09 -19.35 12.20
CA PRO A 61 -4.95 -19.07 13.04
C PRO A 61 -3.70 -18.83 12.21
N CYS A 62 -3.11 -17.65 12.28
CA CYS A 62 -1.82 -17.35 11.67
C CYS A 62 -0.64 -17.67 12.60
N GLU A 63 -0.93 -17.92 13.85
CA GLU A 63 -0.01 -18.42 14.88
C GLU A 63 -0.68 -19.56 15.64
N PRO A 64 0.07 -20.48 16.26
CA PRO A 64 -0.52 -21.61 16.96
C PRO A 64 -1.59 -21.18 17.97
N ASN A 65 -2.82 -21.62 17.75
CA ASN A 65 -4.01 -21.37 18.59
C ASN A 65 -4.57 -19.95 18.63
N PHE A 66 -4.06 -19.01 17.79
CA PHE A 66 -4.55 -17.63 17.80
C PHE A 66 -4.92 -17.14 16.40
N ILE A 67 -6.15 -16.63 16.27
CA ILE A 67 -6.67 -15.96 15.10
C ILE A 67 -6.49 -14.46 15.32
N TYR A 68 -5.74 -13.82 14.45
CA TYR A 68 -5.57 -12.38 14.42
C TYR A 68 -6.38 -11.81 13.26
N PRO A 69 -7.41 -10.98 13.50
CA PRO A 69 -8.20 -10.34 12.46
C PRO A 69 -7.35 -9.57 11.44
N VAL A 70 -6.32 -8.85 11.90
CA VAL A 70 -5.42 -8.10 11.03
C VAL A 70 -4.71 -8.99 10.01
N CYS A 71 -4.23 -10.16 10.42
CA CYS A 71 -3.55 -11.10 9.50
C CYS A 71 -4.50 -11.61 8.42
N ASN A 72 -5.75 -11.85 8.79
CA ASN A 72 -6.79 -12.33 7.89
C ASN A 72 -7.32 -11.23 6.96
N ALA A 73 -7.41 -9.98 7.44
CA ALA A 73 -7.72 -8.83 6.61
C ALA A 73 -6.67 -8.62 5.50
N ILE A 74 -5.38 -8.71 5.86
CA ILE A 74 -4.27 -8.65 4.90
C ILE A 74 -4.32 -9.84 3.93
N GLY A 75 -4.64 -11.05 4.42
CA GLY A 75 -4.81 -12.23 3.58
C GLY A 75 -5.92 -12.05 2.54
N LEU A 76 -7.07 -11.55 2.96
CA LEU A 76 -8.20 -11.25 2.08
C LEU A 76 -7.86 -10.15 1.04
N ALA A 77 -7.14 -9.11 1.45
CA ALA A 77 -6.65 -8.08 0.55
C ALA A 77 -5.69 -8.65 -0.51
N GLY A 78 -4.83 -9.60 -0.13
CA GLY A 78 -3.92 -10.30 -1.04
C GLY A 78 -4.67 -11.15 -2.07
N ILE A 79 -5.72 -11.88 -1.66
CA ILE A 79 -6.58 -12.64 -2.58
C ILE A 79 -7.28 -11.67 -3.55
N ALA A 80 -7.84 -10.57 -3.06
CA ALA A 80 -8.52 -9.59 -3.91
C ALA A 80 -7.57 -8.86 -4.88
N ALA A 81 -6.32 -8.64 -4.50
CA ALA A 81 -5.31 -8.09 -5.41
C ALA A 81 -4.97 -9.10 -6.53
N TYR A 82 -4.89 -10.39 -6.21
CA TYR A 82 -4.77 -11.46 -7.19
C TYR A 82 -5.97 -11.50 -8.14
N ASP A 83 -7.19 -11.50 -7.60
CA ASP A 83 -8.42 -11.54 -8.40
C ASP A 83 -8.46 -10.41 -9.44
N ARG A 84 -8.11 -9.18 -9.03
CA ARG A 84 -8.07 -8.05 -9.94
C ARG A 84 -7.01 -8.19 -11.03
N SER A 85 -5.86 -8.77 -10.72
CA SER A 85 -4.76 -8.93 -11.69
C SER A 85 -4.94 -10.13 -12.63
N HIS A 86 -5.75 -11.13 -12.23
CA HIS A 86 -5.95 -12.39 -12.96
C HIS A 86 -7.41 -12.62 -13.38
N GLN A 87 -8.31 -11.64 -13.13
CA GLN A 87 -9.74 -11.75 -13.47
C GLN A 87 -10.43 -12.97 -12.85
N THR A 88 -10.06 -13.29 -11.60
CA THR A 88 -10.70 -14.35 -10.80
C THR A 88 -11.63 -13.74 -9.75
N ALA A 89 -12.38 -14.57 -9.02
CA ALA A 89 -13.37 -14.15 -8.02
C ALA A 89 -13.25 -14.92 -6.70
N LEU A 90 -12.02 -15.28 -6.31
CA LEU A 90 -11.78 -16.07 -5.09
C LEU A 90 -12.23 -15.33 -3.83
N ALA A 91 -11.92 -14.05 -3.73
CA ALA A 91 -12.32 -13.23 -2.58
C ALA A 91 -13.85 -13.21 -2.43
N GLU A 92 -14.60 -13.04 -3.52
CA GLU A 92 -16.07 -12.97 -3.49
C GLU A 92 -16.69 -14.19 -2.83
N THR A 93 -16.13 -15.37 -3.04
CA THR A 93 -16.65 -16.63 -2.44
C THR A 93 -16.49 -16.65 -0.91
N LEU A 94 -15.54 -15.89 -0.35
CA LEU A 94 -15.26 -15.81 1.08
C LEU A 94 -16.05 -14.70 1.78
N LEU A 95 -16.42 -13.63 1.07
CA LEU A 95 -16.98 -12.40 1.65
C LEU A 95 -18.20 -12.63 2.54
N PRO A 96 -19.23 -13.44 2.17
CA PRO A 96 -20.41 -13.61 3.02
C PRO A 96 -20.06 -14.20 4.38
N ARG A 97 -19.23 -15.24 4.41
CA ARG A 97 -18.81 -15.91 5.65
C ARG A 97 -17.84 -15.04 6.47
N PHE A 98 -16.91 -14.37 5.79
CA PHE A 98 -15.99 -13.44 6.45
C PHE A 98 -16.75 -12.31 7.13
N ARG A 99 -17.69 -11.67 6.45
CA ARG A 99 -18.53 -10.59 6.98
C ARG A 99 -19.35 -11.05 8.17
N GLN A 100 -20.02 -12.19 8.06
CA GLN A 100 -20.79 -12.75 9.17
C GLN A 100 -19.93 -12.97 10.40
N ALA A 101 -18.78 -13.67 10.23
CA ALA A 101 -17.87 -13.94 11.34
C ALA A 101 -17.28 -12.64 11.92
N TRP A 102 -16.94 -11.68 11.07
CA TRP A 102 -16.46 -10.37 11.49
C TRP A 102 -17.42 -9.69 12.46
N ASP A 103 -18.68 -9.60 12.09
CA ASP A 103 -19.71 -8.89 12.87
C ASP A 103 -20.10 -9.65 14.15
N THR A 104 -20.08 -11.00 14.15
CA THR A 104 -20.53 -11.80 15.30
C THR A 104 -19.41 -12.22 16.25
N GLU A 105 -18.18 -12.39 15.79
CA GLU A 105 -17.12 -13.06 16.54
C GLU A 105 -15.85 -12.20 16.74
N PHE A 106 -15.67 -11.16 15.94
CA PHE A 106 -14.42 -10.40 15.92
C PHE A 106 -14.54 -8.91 16.22
N LEU A 107 -15.73 -8.46 16.65
CA LEU A 107 -15.95 -7.10 17.15
C LEU A 107 -16.13 -7.10 18.68
N ALA A 108 -15.50 -6.15 19.34
CA ALA A 108 -15.79 -5.79 20.72
C ALA A 108 -17.08 -4.96 20.83
N TYR A 109 -17.67 -4.85 22.01
CA TYR A 109 -18.85 -4.00 22.27
C TYR A 109 -18.64 -2.52 21.89
N SER A 110 -17.40 -2.06 21.87
CA SER A 110 -17.04 -0.72 21.42
C SER A 110 -17.14 -0.53 19.90
N GLY A 111 -17.37 -1.57 19.12
CA GLY A 111 -17.33 -1.56 17.65
C GLY A 111 -15.92 -1.69 17.07
N ARG A 112 -14.87 -1.74 17.91
CA ARG A 112 -13.50 -1.96 17.45
C ARG A 112 -13.21 -3.45 17.22
N PRO A 113 -12.36 -3.82 16.27
CA PRO A 113 -11.92 -5.19 16.08
C PRO A 113 -11.22 -5.75 17.33
N LEU A 114 -11.42 -7.02 17.57
CA LEU A 114 -10.63 -7.75 18.57
C LEU A 114 -9.18 -7.85 18.10
N LEU A 115 -8.21 -7.76 19.03
CA LEU A 115 -6.82 -7.99 18.69
C LEU A 115 -6.58 -9.43 18.26
N LEU A 116 -7.11 -10.38 19.03
CA LEU A 116 -6.98 -11.81 18.78
C LEU A 116 -8.14 -12.62 19.40
N ARG A 117 -8.35 -13.83 18.87
CA ARG A 117 -9.24 -14.86 19.41
C ARG A 117 -8.49 -16.18 19.50
N SER A 118 -8.59 -16.88 20.63
CA SER A 118 -8.08 -18.24 20.73
C SER A 118 -8.96 -19.19 19.88
N SER A 119 -8.35 -19.88 18.93
CA SER A 119 -9.04 -20.89 18.13
C SER A 119 -9.39 -22.15 18.91
N ARG A 120 -8.66 -22.41 20.01
CA ARG A 120 -8.84 -23.62 20.82
C ARG A 120 -9.86 -23.42 21.94
N LEU A 121 -9.82 -22.27 22.62
CA LEU A 121 -10.62 -22.01 23.81
C LEU A 121 -11.78 -21.05 23.55
N GLY A 122 -11.85 -20.43 22.36
CA GLY A 122 -12.83 -19.41 22.04
C GLY A 122 -12.66 -18.10 22.83
N LEU A 123 -11.63 -17.99 23.65
CA LEU A 123 -11.41 -16.81 24.50
C LEU A 123 -10.93 -15.62 23.65
N THR A 124 -11.42 -14.44 24.02
CA THR A 124 -11.03 -13.14 23.46
C THR A 124 -10.54 -12.23 24.58
N LEU A 125 -9.71 -11.25 24.23
CA LEU A 125 -9.26 -10.24 25.18
C LEU A 125 -9.75 -8.85 24.71
N PRO A 126 -11.02 -8.51 24.97
CA PRO A 126 -11.67 -7.32 24.41
C PRO A 126 -11.09 -5.99 24.92
N THR A 127 -10.31 -6.03 26.00
CA THR A 127 -9.61 -4.87 26.57
C THR A 127 -8.26 -4.59 25.88
N LEU A 128 -7.69 -5.58 25.20
CA LEU A 128 -6.48 -5.39 24.44
C LEU A 128 -6.82 -4.72 23.11
N ARG A 129 -6.43 -3.47 22.98
CA ARG A 129 -6.70 -2.65 21.80
C ARG A 129 -5.41 -2.01 21.30
N MET A 130 -5.29 -1.91 20.00
CA MET A 130 -4.18 -1.23 19.33
C MET A 130 -4.75 -0.36 18.20
N ALA A 131 -4.46 0.93 18.24
CA ALA A 131 -4.87 1.84 17.16
C ALA A 131 -4.22 1.44 15.82
N THR A 132 -2.97 1.01 15.87
CA THR A 132 -2.23 0.53 14.70
C THR A 132 -2.85 -0.72 14.08
N ASN A 133 -3.33 -1.66 14.90
CA ASN A 133 -4.00 -2.87 14.41
C ASN A 133 -5.29 -2.53 13.63
N ASP A 134 -6.13 -1.68 14.22
CA ASP A 134 -7.40 -1.28 13.60
C ASP A 134 -7.15 -0.46 12.32
N ALA A 135 -6.15 0.41 12.33
CA ALA A 135 -5.75 1.19 11.17
C ALA A 135 -5.27 0.32 10.00
N VAL A 136 -4.45 -0.69 10.27
CA VAL A 136 -3.99 -1.65 9.26
C VAL A 136 -5.16 -2.48 8.72
N ILE A 137 -6.08 -2.92 9.60
CA ILE A 137 -7.31 -3.61 9.17
C ILE A 137 -8.14 -2.73 8.24
N ALA A 138 -8.39 -1.48 8.61
CA ALA A 138 -9.18 -0.56 7.80
C ALA A 138 -8.53 -0.36 6.41
N ALA A 139 -7.23 -0.07 6.36
CA ALA A 139 -6.50 0.10 5.13
C ALA A 139 -6.54 -1.17 4.24
N ALA A 140 -6.35 -2.35 4.84
CA ALA A 140 -6.36 -3.63 4.11
C ALA A 140 -7.75 -3.98 3.56
N LEU A 141 -8.81 -3.75 4.34
CA LEU A 141 -10.19 -4.09 3.93
C LEU A 141 -10.81 -3.07 2.98
N ARG A 142 -10.29 -1.85 2.91
CA ARG A 142 -10.87 -0.80 2.07
C ARG A 142 -11.18 -1.22 0.62
N PRO A 143 -10.28 -1.89 -0.13
CA PRO A 143 -10.55 -2.29 -1.50
C PRO A 143 -11.51 -3.47 -1.66
N VAL A 144 -11.89 -4.15 -0.55
CA VAL A 144 -12.66 -5.41 -0.58
C VAL A 144 -13.98 -5.28 0.16
N LEU A 145 -13.96 -4.66 1.33
CA LEU A 145 -15.09 -4.46 2.24
C LEU A 145 -15.10 -3.01 2.75
N PRO A 146 -15.37 -2.03 1.87
CA PRO A 146 -15.22 -0.61 2.20
C PRO A 146 -16.10 -0.17 3.38
N ASP A 147 -17.28 -0.71 3.55
CA ASP A 147 -18.18 -0.40 4.67
C ASP A 147 -17.58 -0.84 6.03
N ILE A 148 -16.99 -2.03 6.11
CA ILE A 148 -16.27 -2.50 7.31
C ILE A 148 -15.02 -1.65 7.54
N ALA A 149 -14.29 -1.35 6.47
CA ALA A 149 -13.07 -0.55 6.54
C ALA A 149 -13.34 0.86 7.11
N TYR A 150 -14.31 1.58 6.54
CA TYR A 150 -14.67 2.92 7.03
C TYR A 150 -15.25 2.89 8.43
N ARG A 151 -16.12 1.94 8.77
CA ARG A 151 -16.61 1.78 10.14
C ARG A 151 -15.45 1.56 11.13
N THR A 152 -14.52 0.67 10.80
CA THR A 152 -13.36 0.38 11.64
C THR A 152 -12.47 1.62 11.82
N TRP A 153 -12.24 2.37 10.74
CA TRP A 153 -11.48 3.60 10.74
C TRP A 153 -12.11 4.66 11.64
N GLU A 154 -13.38 4.98 11.43
CA GLU A 154 -14.08 6.03 12.16
C GLU A 154 -14.19 5.72 13.66
N VAL A 155 -14.52 4.48 14.02
CA VAL A 155 -14.58 4.07 15.42
C VAL A 155 -13.20 4.12 16.08
N MET A 156 -12.15 3.71 15.40
CA MET A 156 -10.78 3.81 15.91
C MET A 156 -10.37 5.28 16.06
N ARG A 157 -10.63 6.11 15.05
CA ARG A 157 -10.29 7.54 15.04
C ARG A 157 -10.96 8.27 16.21
N ASP A 158 -12.25 8.08 16.41
CA ASP A 158 -13.03 8.68 17.50
C ASP A 158 -12.52 8.25 18.88
N GLN A 159 -12.22 6.96 19.07
CA GLN A 159 -11.86 6.41 20.38
C GLN A 159 -10.38 6.50 20.74
N ALA A 160 -9.50 6.62 19.77
CA ALA A 160 -8.06 6.52 19.99
C ALA A 160 -7.28 7.79 19.67
N ILE A 161 -7.87 8.76 18.97
CA ILE A 161 -7.15 9.95 18.49
C ILE A 161 -7.86 11.22 18.95
N ASP A 162 -7.15 12.06 19.70
CA ASP A 162 -7.59 13.37 20.10
C ASP A 162 -6.89 14.44 19.25
N LEU A 163 -7.70 15.21 18.51
CA LEU A 163 -7.26 16.30 17.62
C LEU A 163 -7.59 17.68 18.21
N SER A 164 -7.97 17.78 19.46
CA SER A 164 -8.37 19.07 20.08
C SER A 164 -7.20 20.02 20.35
N GLY A 165 -5.96 19.54 20.27
CA GLY A 165 -4.74 20.32 20.44
C GLY A 165 -4.00 20.54 19.12
N ASP A 166 -2.85 21.26 19.20
CA ASP A 166 -1.99 21.55 18.05
C ASP A 166 -1.37 20.25 17.44
N GLU A 167 -1.15 19.24 18.29
CA GLU A 167 -0.65 17.92 17.90
C GLU A 167 -1.66 16.83 18.19
N PRO A 168 -1.80 15.82 17.29
CA PRO A 168 -2.65 14.67 17.53
C PRO A 168 -2.12 13.83 18.70
N LYS A 169 -2.97 13.59 19.69
CA LYS A 169 -2.67 12.69 20.81
C LYS A 169 -3.29 11.32 20.56
N ILE A 170 -2.48 10.29 20.63
CA ILE A 170 -2.92 8.90 20.39
C ILE A 170 -2.98 8.15 21.71
N SER A 171 -4.12 7.53 21.98
CA SER A 171 -4.27 6.58 23.10
C SER A 171 -3.55 5.28 22.74
N MET A 172 -2.29 5.16 23.14
CA MET A 172 -1.39 4.04 22.81
C MET A 172 -1.31 3.04 23.98
N ALA A 173 -1.41 1.77 23.64
CA ALA A 173 -0.99 0.70 24.53
C ALA A 173 0.55 0.72 24.71
N PRO A 174 1.09 0.20 25.83
CA PRO A 174 2.55 0.20 26.06
C PRO A 174 3.37 -0.42 24.93
N TRP A 175 2.88 -1.49 24.31
CA TRP A 175 3.55 -2.17 23.19
C TRP A 175 3.48 -1.42 21.87
N GLU A 176 2.60 -0.42 21.73
CA GLU A 176 2.58 0.50 20.57
C GLU A 176 3.66 1.58 20.65
N ARG A 177 4.37 1.64 21.78
CA ARG A 177 5.52 2.55 21.98
C ARG A 177 6.85 1.85 21.71
N VAL A 178 6.87 0.87 20.82
CA VAL A 178 8.06 0.11 20.47
C VAL A 178 8.19 0.08 18.94
N ASP A 179 9.38 0.36 18.44
CA ASP A 179 9.72 0.06 17.05
C ASP A 179 10.06 -1.44 16.94
N PRO A 180 9.20 -2.27 16.38
CA PRO A 180 9.40 -3.72 16.37
C PRO A 180 10.56 -4.15 15.47
N GLY A 181 10.99 -3.30 14.55
CA GLY A 181 12.13 -3.59 13.68
C GLY A 181 13.48 -3.36 14.33
N ARG A 182 13.53 -2.60 15.43
CA ARG A 182 14.77 -2.33 16.21
C ARG A 182 14.65 -2.62 17.70
N TYR A 183 13.45 -3.00 18.16
CA TYR A 183 13.14 -3.23 19.59
C TYR A 183 13.49 -2.03 20.49
N ARG A 184 13.28 -0.82 19.97
CA ARG A 184 13.54 0.44 20.69
C ARG A 184 12.22 1.11 21.09
N LEU A 185 12.23 1.76 22.27
CA LEU A 185 11.10 2.55 22.71
C LEU A 185 10.98 3.82 21.83
N THR A 186 9.88 3.91 21.13
CA THR A 186 9.47 5.09 20.36
C THR A 186 8.00 4.96 19.94
N SER A 187 7.30 6.08 19.90
CA SER A 187 5.94 6.14 19.35
C SER A 187 5.90 6.36 17.83
N MET A 188 7.05 6.62 17.22
CA MET A 188 7.10 6.99 15.79
C MET A 188 6.60 5.91 14.84
N THR A 189 6.73 4.62 15.21
CA THR A 189 6.15 3.52 14.42
C THR A 189 4.62 3.61 14.40
N THR A 190 4.00 3.94 15.53
CA THR A 190 2.55 4.15 15.62
C THR A 190 2.11 5.33 14.78
N TYR A 191 2.77 6.48 14.92
CA TYR A 191 2.48 7.64 14.08
C TYR A 191 2.63 7.33 12.58
N ALA A 192 3.70 6.66 12.18
CA ALA A 192 3.94 6.30 10.78
C ALA A 192 2.89 5.32 10.22
N THR A 193 2.51 4.32 11.02
CA THR A 193 1.46 3.34 10.64
C THR A 193 0.10 4.01 10.50
N LEU A 194 -0.26 4.90 11.43
CA LEU A 194 -1.51 5.66 11.38
C LEU A 194 -1.51 6.65 10.21
N ALA A 195 -0.39 7.33 9.94
CA ALA A 195 -0.26 8.20 8.78
C ALA A 195 -0.45 7.45 7.46
N ALA A 196 0.15 6.25 7.32
CA ALA A 196 -0.01 5.41 6.14
C ALA A 196 -1.47 4.96 5.96
N ALA A 197 -2.11 4.54 7.05
CA ALA A 197 -3.52 4.13 7.01
C ALA A 197 -4.45 5.33 6.75
N ALA A 198 -4.22 6.49 7.38
CA ALA A 198 -4.97 7.73 7.13
C ALA A 198 -4.90 8.12 5.65
N SER A 199 -3.70 8.07 5.07
CA SER A 199 -3.52 8.29 3.64
C SER A 199 -4.31 7.28 2.80
N ALA A 200 -4.25 5.99 3.15
CA ALA A 200 -5.03 4.94 2.48
C ALA A 200 -6.54 5.15 2.61
N MET A 201 -7.03 5.64 3.74
CA MET A 201 -8.45 5.91 4.00
C MET A 201 -8.93 7.25 3.42
N GLY A 202 -8.02 8.10 2.95
CA GLY A 202 -8.35 9.44 2.42
C GLY A 202 -8.47 10.53 3.51
N ASP A 203 -8.06 10.23 4.74
CA ASP A 203 -8.02 11.19 5.85
C ASP A 203 -6.73 12.04 5.77
N THR A 204 -6.77 13.01 4.88
CA THR A 204 -5.60 13.85 4.58
C THR A 204 -5.20 14.73 5.76
N GLU A 205 -6.17 15.19 6.54
CA GLU A 205 -5.92 16.03 7.72
C GLU A 205 -5.10 15.25 8.75
N LEU A 206 -5.57 14.07 9.14
CA LEU A 206 -4.88 13.22 10.10
C LEU A 206 -3.52 12.75 9.57
N CYS A 207 -3.44 12.36 8.30
CA CYS A 207 -2.18 11.98 7.68
C CYS A 207 -1.13 13.08 7.80
N ASN A 208 -1.48 14.32 7.44
CA ASN A 208 -0.57 15.46 7.52
C ASN A 208 -0.19 15.80 8.97
N ALA A 209 -1.13 15.69 9.90
CA ALA A 209 -0.86 15.93 11.32
C ALA A 209 0.15 14.90 11.87
N MET A 210 -0.03 13.61 11.56
CA MET A 210 0.91 12.57 11.96
C MET A 210 2.29 12.73 11.33
N LEU A 211 2.35 13.11 10.05
CA LEU A 211 3.62 13.36 9.36
C LEU A 211 4.40 14.52 9.99
N ARG A 212 3.73 15.61 10.38
CA ARG A 212 4.39 16.73 11.09
C ARG A 212 5.05 16.25 12.38
N VAL A 213 4.32 15.51 13.22
CA VAL A 213 4.89 14.96 14.48
C VAL A 213 6.15 14.11 14.21
N ILE A 214 6.12 13.25 13.18
CA ILE A 214 7.26 12.42 12.83
C ILE A 214 8.45 13.28 12.39
N GLU A 215 8.21 14.26 11.53
CA GLU A 215 9.26 15.10 10.93
C GLU A 215 9.91 16.01 11.96
N GLU A 216 9.14 16.57 12.88
CA GLU A 216 9.63 17.40 13.98
C GLU A 216 10.43 16.59 15.01
N ALA A 217 9.95 15.40 15.38
CA ALA A 217 10.60 14.56 16.37
C ALA A 217 11.83 13.81 15.86
N SER A 218 11.88 13.51 14.57
CA SER A 218 12.86 12.54 14.02
C SER A 218 13.81 13.11 12.99
N GLN A 219 13.60 14.33 12.51
CA GLN A 219 14.45 15.06 11.56
C GLN A 219 14.92 14.18 10.37
N PRO A 220 14.06 13.93 9.37
CA PRO A 220 14.44 13.14 8.21
C PRO A 220 15.67 13.70 7.50
N VAL A 221 16.56 12.83 7.06
CA VAL A 221 17.76 13.19 6.30
C VAL A 221 17.67 12.66 4.86
N LEU A 222 18.34 13.32 3.95
CA LEU A 222 18.52 12.82 2.58
C LEU A 222 19.78 11.98 2.53
N HIS A 223 19.62 10.71 2.15
CA HIS A 223 20.71 9.79 1.88
C HIS A 223 20.52 9.21 0.49
N ASP A 224 21.49 9.38 -0.40
CA ASP A 224 21.44 8.94 -1.80
C ASP A 224 20.15 9.35 -2.54
N GLY A 225 19.67 10.57 -2.28
CA GLY A 225 18.45 11.10 -2.90
C GLY A 225 17.13 10.61 -2.30
N ALA A 226 17.18 9.71 -1.32
CA ALA A 226 16.01 9.22 -0.59
C ALA A 226 15.91 9.85 0.81
N ALA A 227 14.70 10.31 1.18
CA ALA A 227 14.45 10.77 2.53
C ALA A 227 14.28 9.56 3.47
N CYS A 228 15.05 9.51 4.53
CA CYS A 228 14.97 8.47 5.55
C CYS A 228 15.16 9.03 6.95
N ILE A 229 14.74 8.28 7.95
CA ILE A 229 14.95 8.56 9.37
C ILE A 229 15.89 7.49 9.91
N PRO A 230 17.22 7.78 10.05
CA PRO A 230 18.21 6.75 10.39
C PRO A 230 18.01 6.10 11.74
N THR A 231 17.35 6.78 12.67
CA THR A 231 17.07 6.30 14.02
C THR A 231 15.92 5.28 14.08
N LEU A 232 15.09 5.18 13.02
CA LEU A 232 13.94 4.30 12.94
C LEU A 232 14.24 3.04 12.10
N SER A 233 13.46 2.00 12.30
CA SER A 233 13.59 0.75 11.53
C SER A 233 13.18 0.93 10.06
N VAL A 234 13.56 -0.04 9.23
CA VAL A 234 13.08 -0.14 7.84
C VAL A 234 11.56 -0.21 7.79
N LEU A 235 10.92 -0.94 8.72
CA LEU A 235 9.47 -1.03 8.82
C LEU A 235 8.83 0.34 9.03
N THR A 236 9.33 1.12 9.98
CA THR A 236 8.80 2.46 10.26
C THR A 236 9.08 3.42 9.10
N ASN A 237 10.26 3.37 8.50
CA ASN A 237 10.59 4.16 7.31
C ASN A 237 9.70 3.78 6.12
N ALA A 238 9.37 2.50 5.94
CA ALA A 238 8.45 2.06 4.89
C ALA A 238 7.03 2.61 5.10
N ALA A 239 6.52 2.60 6.34
CA ALA A 239 5.23 3.19 6.67
C ALA A 239 5.24 4.71 6.44
N TYR A 240 6.29 5.41 6.88
CA TYR A 240 6.48 6.84 6.64
C TYR A 240 6.51 7.17 5.14
N ALA A 241 7.28 6.41 4.34
CA ALA A 241 7.32 6.58 2.90
C ALA A 241 5.96 6.33 2.25
N THR A 242 5.23 5.28 2.68
CA THR A 242 3.87 4.98 2.22
C THR A 242 2.94 6.16 2.48
N ALA A 243 2.96 6.74 3.69
CA ALA A 243 2.14 7.91 4.03
C ALA A 243 2.41 9.12 3.11
N ARG A 244 3.67 9.35 2.76
CA ARG A 244 4.07 10.47 1.89
C ARG A 244 3.79 10.26 0.42
N LEU A 245 3.88 9.01 -0.05
CA LEU A 245 3.75 8.67 -1.47
C LEU A 245 2.35 8.21 -1.85
N HIS A 246 1.63 7.63 -0.89
CA HIS A 246 0.29 7.14 -1.15
C HIS A 246 -0.65 8.26 -1.52
N ARG A 247 -1.47 8.02 -2.55
CA ARG A 247 -2.56 8.90 -2.94
C ARG A 247 -3.87 8.13 -2.84
N PRO A 248 -4.94 8.76 -2.30
CA PRO A 248 -6.22 8.08 -2.21
C PRO A 248 -6.67 7.66 -3.61
N ASN A 249 -6.87 6.39 -3.75
CA ASN A 249 -7.45 5.67 -4.87
C ASN A 249 -6.51 4.87 -5.81
N PRO A 250 -5.67 3.95 -5.29
CA PRO A 250 -5.06 2.95 -6.16
C PRO A 250 -6.07 1.86 -6.62
N ALA A 251 -7.23 1.72 -5.95
CA ALA A 251 -8.26 0.75 -6.33
C ALA A 251 -9.01 1.15 -7.62
N ALA A 252 -8.94 2.42 -7.98
CA ALA A 252 -9.32 2.92 -9.30
C ALA A 252 -8.06 3.38 -10.03
N ALA A 253 -7.03 2.57 -10.07
CA ALA A 253 -6.02 2.72 -11.10
C ALA A 253 -6.80 2.51 -12.41
N ASP A 254 -7.24 3.63 -12.98
CA ASP A 254 -7.78 3.67 -14.32
C ASP A 254 -6.68 3.10 -15.22
N THR A 255 -6.86 1.83 -15.58
CA THR A 255 -5.90 1.11 -16.43
C THR A 255 -5.91 1.67 -17.85
N SER A 256 -6.85 2.55 -18.17
CA SER A 256 -6.95 3.25 -19.46
C SER A 256 -6.20 4.58 -19.50
N SER A 257 -5.81 5.14 -18.34
CA SER A 257 -5.14 6.45 -18.29
C SER A 257 -3.65 6.38 -18.62
N PRO A 258 -3.08 7.42 -19.26
CA PRO A 258 -1.65 7.50 -19.58
C PRO A 258 -0.75 7.22 -18.37
N ARG A 259 0.30 6.43 -18.56
CA ARG A 259 1.26 6.05 -17.52
C ARG A 259 2.69 6.41 -17.91
N LEU A 260 3.50 6.79 -16.92
CA LEU A 260 4.95 6.83 -17.06
C LEU A 260 5.48 5.39 -16.95
N ALA A 261 5.88 4.80 -18.05
CA ALA A 261 6.30 3.40 -18.11
C ALA A 261 7.76 3.21 -17.74
N GLU A 262 8.63 4.16 -18.13
CA GLU A 262 10.08 4.01 -17.91
C GLU A 262 10.77 5.36 -17.78
N VAL A 263 11.74 5.41 -16.86
CA VAL A 263 12.75 6.48 -16.72
C VAL A 263 14.13 5.85 -16.46
N ALA A 264 15.17 6.60 -16.77
CA ALA A 264 16.54 6.17 -16.48
C ALA A 264 16.85 6.32 -14.97
N TYR A 265 16.36 5.40 -14.12
CA TYR A 265 16.72 5.34 -12.71
C TYR A 265 18.15 4.75 -12.56
N PRO A 266 19.00 5.24 -11.65
CA PRO A 266 18.80 6.34 -10.68
C PRO A 266 19.13 7.76 -11.19
N ASP A 267 19.41 7.94 -12.49
CA ASP A 267 19.75 9.25 -13.06
C ASP A 267 18.54 10.21 -13.02
N VAL A 268 17.32 9.65 -12.99
CA VAL A 268 16.05 10.37 -12.85
C VAL A 268 15.24 9.78 -11.69
N LEU A 269 14.83 10.64 -10.78
CA LEU A 269 13.95 10.30 -9.67
C LEU A 269 12.52 10.77 -9.97
N VAL A 270 11.56 9.87 -9.81
CA VAL A 270 10.12 10.18 -9.95
C VAL A 270 9.58 10.63 -8.61
N VAL A 271 9.34 11.92 -8.46
CA VAL A 271 8.76 12.49 -7.24
C VAL A 271 7.23 12.36 -7.24
N LYS A 272 6.62 12.45 -8.44
CA LYS A 272 5.18 12.31 -8.64
C LYS A 272 4.93 11.74 -10.04
N ALA A 273 4.00 10.77 -10.13
CA ALA A 273 3.39 10.33 -11.37
C ALA A 273 1.91 10.00 -11.05
N VAL A 274 0.99 10.85 -11.48
CA VAL A 274 -0.44 10.71 -11.19
C VAL A 274 -1.23 10.92 -12.46
N SER A 275 -1.98 9.89 -12.84
CA SER A 275 -2.93 9.94 -13.93
C SER A 275 -4.32 10.31 -13.41
N HIS A 276 -5.01 11.14 -14.15
CA HIS A 276 -6.40 11.49 -13.91
C HIS A 276 -7.08 11.67 -15.27
N GLU A 277 -8.11 10.90 -15.52
CA GLU A 277 -8.75 10.82 -16.84
C GLU A 277 -7.71 10.53 -17.93
N ASN A 278 -7.61 11.37 -18.96
CA ASN A 278 -6.64 11.20 -20.04
C ASN A 278 -5.37 12.06 -19.86
N GLN A 279 -5.06 12.49 -18.63
CA GLN A 279 -3.91 13.34 -18.33
C GLN A 279 -2.97 12.67 -17.34
N LEU A 280 -1.66 12.81 -17.55
CA LEU A 280 -0.61 12.37 -16.63
C LEU A 280 0.18 13.57 -16.11
N SER A 281 0.15 13.77 -14.79
CA SER A 281 0.93 14.80 -14.09
C SER A 281 2.19 14.19 -13.50
N LEU A 282 3.35 14.75 -13.84
CA LEU A 282 4.65 14.29 -13.36
C LEU A 282 5.40 15.38 -12.61
N ILE A 283 6.20 14.95 -11.63
CA ILE A 283 7.31 15.73 -11.08
C ILE A 283 8.53 14.82 -11.13
N LEU A 284 9.51 15.21 -11.93
CA LEU A 284 10.78 14.52 -12.10
C LEU A 284 11.91 15.36 -11.49
N GLN A 285 12.91 14.70 -10.94
CA GLN A 285 14.10 15.32 -10.35
C GLN A 285 15.34 14.62 -10.87
N PRO A 286 16.42 15.35 -11.19
CA PRO A 286 17.73 14.74 -11.48
C PRO A 286 18.20 13.91 -10.27
N GLY A 287 18.75 12.73 -10.53
CA GLY A 287 19.45 11.94 -9.53
C GLY A 287 20.88 12.42 -9.28
N ASN A 288 21.69 11.59 -8.62
CA ASN A 288 23.06 11.96 -8.22
C ASN A 288 24.05 12.12 -9.40
N SER A 289 23.73 11.52 -10.55
CA SER A 289 24.59 11.61 -11.77
C SER A 289 23.73 11.98 -12.97
N PRO A 290 23.17 13.20 -13.00
CA PRO A 290 22.21 13.57 -14.02
C PRO A 290 22.85 13.65 -15.39
N LYS A 291 22.25 12.94 -16.37
CA LYS A 291 22.58 13.12 -17.77
C LYS A 291 21.89 14.38 -18.32
N PRO A 292 22.55 15.12 -19.23
CA PRO A 292 21.96 16.33 -19.81
C PRO A 292 20.65 16.07 -20.54
N HIS A 293 20.48 14.88 -21.06
CA HIS A 293 19.27 14.42 -21.73
C HIS A 293 18.89 13.03 -21.21
N THR A 294 17.62 12.85 -20.86
CA THR A 294 17.09 11.59 -20.35
C THR A 294 15.91 11.13 -21.20
N LYS A 295 15.91 9.84 -21.49
CA LYS A 295 14.82 9.17 -22.19
C LYS A 295 13.71 8.85 -21.19
N ILE A 296 12.47 9.11 -21.58
CA ILE A 296 11.28 8.72 -20.85
C ILE A 296 10.30 8.02 -21.81
N ARG A 297 9.60 7.00 -21.29
CA ARG A 297 8.59 6.25 -22.04
C ARG A 297 7.25 6.34 -21.33
N PHE A 298 6.23 6.58 -22.12
CA PHE A 298 4.82 6.54 -21.70
C PHE A 298 4.14 5.35 -22.35
N ASP A 299 3.15 4.79 -21.69
CA ASP A 299 2.27 3.75 -22.21
C ASP A 299 0.80 4.03 -21.86
N ARG A 300 -0.10 3.12 -22.25
CA ARG A 300 -1.55 3.25 -22.10
C ARG A 300 -2.10 4.50 -22.79
N LEU A 301 -1.46 4.88 -23.89
CA LEU A 301 -1.94 5.94 -24.74
C LEU A 301 -2.89 5.36 -25.78
N GLU A 302 -3.81 6.16 -26.28
CA GLU A 302 -4.64 5.74 -27.42
C GLU A 302 -3.77 5.61 -28.68
N PRO A 303 -3.73 4.44 -29.34
CA PRO A 303 -2.89 4.22 -30.52
C PRO A 303 -3.14 5.26 -31.61
N GLY A 304 -2.06 5.81 -32.16
CA GLY A 304 -2.11 6.81 -33.21
C GLY A 304 -2.52 8.22 -32.77
N ARG A 305 -2.93 8.40 -31.52
CA ARG A 305 -3.34 9.71 -30.99
C ARG A 305 -2.12 10.59 -30.69
N ARG A 306 -2.29 11.89 -30.89
CA ARG A 306 -1.29 12.91 -30.53
C ARG A 306 -1.49 13.35 -29.09
N TYR A 307 -0.37 13.56 -28.40
CA TYR A 307 -0.31 14.03 -27.02
C TYR A 307 0.63 15.21 -26.93
N LEU A 308 0.36 16.11 -26.02
CA LEU A 308 1.16 17.27 -25.72
C LEU A 308 1.86 17.08 -24.38
N LEU A 309 3.19 16.99 -24.39
CA LEU A 309 4.01 17.03 -23.20
C LEU A 309 4.40 18.47 -22.90
N THR A 310 3.84 19.02 -21.82
CA THR A 310 4.08 20.40 -21.39
C THR A 310 5.04 20.40 -20.20
N ARG A 311 6.08 21.23 -20.28
CA ARG A 311 7.00 21.53 -19.18
C ARG A 311 7.21 23.03 -19.09
N ASP A 312 6.74 23.67 -18.03
CA ASP A 312 6.72 25.11 -17.88
C ASP A 312 6.03 25.77 -19.10
N THR A 313 6.77 26.50 -19.93
CA THR A 313 6.29 27.11 -21.19
C THR A 313 6.61 26.28 -22.43
N LEU A 314 7.41 25.22 -22.29
CA LEU A 314 7.80 24.37 -23.41
C LEU A 314 6.76 23.28 -23.64
N GLN A 315 6.38 23.12 -24.89
CA GLN A 315 5.46 22.09 -25.35
C GLN A 315 6.12 21.21 -26.40
N GLN A 316 5.94 19.92 -26.27
CA GLN A 316 6.43 18.93 -27.23
C GLN A 316 5.28 18.00 -27.60
N GLU A 317 5.03 17.88 -28.90
CA GLU A 317 4.03 16.92 -29.40
C GLU A 317 4.64 15.52 -29.50
N LEU A 318 3.88 14.52 -29.09
CA LEU A 318 4.22 13.10 -29.13
C LEU A 318 3.08 12.36 -29.81
N THR A 319 3.40 11.40 -30.68
CA THR A 319 2.39 10.50 -31.26
C THR A 319 2.53 9.11 -30.68
N ALA A 320 1.45 8.57 -30.15
CA ALA A 320 1.42 7.19 -29.68
C ALA A 320 1.57 6.21 -30.87
N ASN A 321 2.41 5.21 -30.70
CA ASN A 321 2.55 4.13 -31.68
C ASN A 321 1.33 3.19 -31.68
N GLN A 322 1.36 2.13 -32.50
CA GLN A 322 0.23 1.20 -32.65
C GLN A 322 -0.07 0.37 -31.39
N ILE A 323 0.87 0.27 -30.44
CA ILE A 323 0.69 -0.41 -29.16
C ILE A 323 0.42 0.54 -27.99
N GLY A 324 0.16 1.84 -28.29
CA GLY A 324 -0.19 2.83 -27.27
C GLY A 324 1.02 3.35 -26.48
N GLU A 325 2.22 3.35 -27.04
CA GLU A 325 3.41 3.89 -26.41
C GLU A 325 3.93 5.15 -27.11
N ALA A 326 4.55 6.02 -26.34
CA ALA A 326 5.33 7.14 -26.85
C ALA A 326 6.65 7.28 -26.07
N VAL A 327 7.71 7.63 -26.78
CA VAL A 327 9.05 7.82 -26.22
C VAL A 327 9.54 9.21 -26.56
N THR A 328 10.14 9.88 -25.60
CA THR A 328 10.77 11.17 -25.82
C THR A 328 12.03 11.34 -24.98
N THR A 329 12.78 12.38 -25.29
CA THR A 329 13.98 12.77 -24.54
C THR A 329 13.78 14.18 -24.00
N ILE A 330 14.02 14.35 -22.70
CA ILE A 330 13.92 15.65 -22.05
C ILE A 330 15.27 16.06 -21.44
N ALA A 331 15.52 17.36 -21.38
CA ALA A 331 16.64 17.91 -20.62
C ALA A 331 16.17 18.15 -19.18
N LEU A 332 16.65 17.34 -18.23
CA LEU A 332 16.27 17.43 -16.81
C LEU A 332 17.46 17.97 -16.00
N ARG A 333 17.50 19.29 -15.77
CA ARG A 333 18.57 19.97 -15.02
C ARG A 333 18.23 20.24 -13.56
N GLN A 334 16.95 20.30 -13.26
CA GLN A 334 16.39 20.57 -11.93
C GLN A 334 15.05 19.88 -11.78
N ARG A 335 14.50 19.89 -10.57
CA ARG A 335 13.14 19.41 -10.32
C ARG A 335 12.17 20.12 -11.25
N SER A 336 11.49 19.36 -12.10
CA SER A 336 10.61 19.88 -13.16
C SER A 336 9.24 19.26 -13.06
N ARG A 337 8.22 20.09 -13.31
CA ARG A 337 6.84 19.63 -13.44
C ARG A 337 6.54 19.42 -14.93
N LEU A 338 5.93 18.27 -15.25
CA LEU A 338 5.51 17.93 -16.60
C LEU A 338 4.04 17.49 -16.58
N THR A 339 3.36 17.74 -17.68
CA THR A 339 1.98 17.26 -17.89
C THR A 339 1.88 16.67 -19.29
N LEU A 340 1.40 15.43 -19.41
CA LEU A 340 1.06 14.80 -20.68
C LEU A 340 -0.47 14.80 -20.81
N SER A 341 -0.99 15.37 -21.89
CA SER A 341 -2.43 15.41 -22.18
C SER A 341 -2.68 15.15 -23.66
N PRO A 342 -3.86 14.67 -24.07
CA PRO A 342 -4.22 14.60 -25.47
C PRO A 342 -4.07 15.97 -26.15
N ALA A 343 -3.49 15.98 -27.37
CA ALA A 343 -3.54 17.17 -28.20
C ALA A 343 -4.99 17.39 -28.69
N THR A 344 -5.44 18.60 -28.60
CA THR A 344 -6.78 19.01 -29.09
C THR A 344 -6.88 18.95 -30.60
#